data_128ae13fc4ba428f4092edc267cfc61e
#
_entry.id   128ae13fc4ba428f4092edc267cfc61e
#
_cell.length_a   1.000
_cell.length_b   1.000
_cell.length_c   1.000
_cell.angle_alpha   90.00
_cell.angle_beta   90.00
_cell.angle_gamma   90.00
#
_symmetry.space_group_name_H-M   'P 1'
#
loop_
_entity.id
_entity.type
_entity.pdbx_description
1 polymer ?
#
loop_
_entity_poly.entity_id
_entity_poly.type
_entity_poly.pdbx_seq_one_letter_code
_entity_poly.pdbx_strand_id
1 'polypeptide(L)'
;MTEYSFFSTLGALLLFLVHVAVIARVILRPHREPASRIAWIVMIIALPVVGMVSYLLLGETNIGRRRVRRMREMLAGMPSVADAPGADAPALQAEIPERYSHLFRVGHSVNGFEPVGGNRGRLLPDSNASIESLVSDIDAAKDHVHLIFYIWLPDNNGLKVVGALKRAAARKVTCRVMADGLGSRIMIDSEHWKGMHDARVHVATALPIGNLLLRPLLGRIDLRNHRKIVVIDDWITYCGSQNCADPEFLIKAKYAPWVDALIRFEGPIARQNQYLFASDWMAHVDEDIRELLRRPLPPGESGFAAQVIGTGPTVRNSAMPEVFETLMYAARHELFITTPYYVPDEAMQIALCASAYRGVETTIIFPARNDSFIVQAASRSYYADLLAAGVRIFEFEGGLLHTKSLTLDGEITLIGSANMDRRSFDLNYENNILFCDSALTAEMCRSQQAYLAQSHEVTAEMVAQWPITRRLWNNAIAMLGPVL
;
A
#
# COMPACT_ATOMS: atom_id res chain seq x y z
N MET A 1 44.81 -33.00 24.89
CA MET A 1 44.26 -31.66 25.31
C MET A 1 44.49 -30.53 24.31
N THR A 2 45.38 -30.66 23.37
CA THR A 2 45.83 -29.59 22.43
C THR A 2 44.89 -29.41 21.18
N GLU A 3 44.34 -30.45 20.61
CA GLU A 3 43.48 -30.35 19.43
C GLU A 3 42.09 -29.74 19.73
N TYR A 4 41.44 -30.14 20.84
CA TYR A 4 40.17 -29.56 21.26
C TYR A 4 40.26 -28.08 21.56
N SER A 5 41.39 -27.62 22.16
CA SER A 5 41.66 -26.20 22.41
C SER A 5 41.84 -25.41 21.10
N PHE A 6 42.53 -25.98 20.12
CA PHE A 6 42.75 -25.34 18.82
C PHE A 6 41.41 -25.15 18.02
N PHE A 7 40.60 -26.21 17.94
CA PHE A 7 39.31 -26.13 17.24
C PHE A 7 38.33 -25.16 17.93
N SER A 8 38.33 -25.09 19.27
CA SER A 8 37.49 -24.15 20.01
C SER A 8 37.94 -22.68 19.79
N THR A 9 39.24 -22.45 19.77
CA THR A 9 39.79 -21.09 19.53
C THR A 9 39.57 -20.65 18.08
N LEU A 10 39.75 -21.54 17.13
CA LEU A 10 39.47 -21.26 15.71
C LEU A 10 37.96 -20.99 15.49
N GLY A 11 37.09 -21.74 16.13
CA GLY A 11 35.63 -21.52 16.07
C GLY A 11 35.21 -20.18 16.68
N ALA A 12 35.83 -19.79 17.82
CA ALA A 12 35.56 -18.50 18.45
C ALA A 12 36.07 -17.32 17.58
N LEU A 13 37.24 -17.46 16.96
CA LEU A 13 37.79 -16.46 16.04
C LEU A 13 36.91 -16.31 14.80
N LEU A 14 36.48 -17.40 14.20
CA LEU A 14 35.57 -17.38 13.05
C LEU A 14 34.24 -16.69 13.39
N LEU A 15 33.64 -17.03 14.55
CA LEU A 15 32.42 -16.41 15.02
C LEU A 15 32.63 -14.90 15.23
N PHE A 16 33.72 -14.47 15.83
CA PHE A 16 34.07 -13.06 16.00
C PHE A 16 34.20 -12.33 14.66
N LEU A 17 34.93 -12.92 13.68
CA LEU A 17 35.06 -12.34 12.34
C LEU A 17 33.69 -12.20 11.63
N VAL A 18 32.81 -13.18 11.77
CA VAL A 18 31.44 -13.12 11.23
C VAL A 18 30.65 -11.99 11.90
N HIS A 19 30.75 -11.82 13.22
CA HIS A 19 30.14 -10.69 13.94
C HIS A 19 30.59 -9.33 13.40
N VAL A 20 31.91 -9.15 13.30
CA VAL A 20 32.50 -7.91 12.76
C VAL A 20 32.03 -7.67 11.35
N ALA A 21 31.98 -8.69 10.50
CA ALA A 21 31.50 -8.58 9.12
C ALA A 21 30.01 -8.20 9.04
N VAL A 22 29.16 -8.78 9.91
CA VAL A 22 27.72 -8.42 9.97
C VAL A 22 27.53 -7.02 10.50
N ILE A 23 28.25 -6.59 11.54
CA ILE A 23 28.19 -5.20 12.06
C ILE A 23 28.65 -4.21 10.99
N ALA A 24 29.78 -4.49 10.32
CA ALA A 24 30.24 -3.65 9.20
C ALA A 24 29.17 -3.56 8.08
N ARG A 25 28.50 -4.67 7.78
CA ARG A 25 27.38 -4.68 6.82
C ARG A 25 26.21 -3.80 7.28
N VAL A 26 25.84 -3.82 8.58
CA VAL A 26 24.80 -2.92 9.14
C VAL A 26 25.18 -1.46 8.93
N ILE A 27 26.45 -1.10 9.21
CA ILE A 27 26.94 0.29 9.10
C ILE A 27 26.97 0.75 7.64
N LEU A 28 27.46 -0.11 6.74
CA LEU A 28 27.65 0.22 5.31
C LEU A 28 26.35 0.18 4.50
N ARG A 29 25.26 -0.32 5.05
CA ARG A 29 23.98 -0.39 4.31
C ARG A 29 23.45 1.00 4.03
N PRO A 30 23.19 1.39 2.75
CA PRO A 30 22.60 2.68 2.41
C PRO A 30 21.11 2.75 2.82
N HIS A 31 20.59 3.95 2.89
CA HIS A 31 19.17 4.24 3.12
C HIS A 31 18.58 3.62 4.41
N ARG A 32 19.36 3.72 5.50
CA ARG A 32 18.91 3.28 6.83
C ARG A 32 19.12 4.40 7.85
N GLU A 33 18.08 4.62 8.65
CA GLU A 33 18.15 5.58 9.77
C GLU A 33 19.24 5.19 10.77
N PRO A 34 19.97 6.15 11.34
CA PRO A 34 20.97 5.88 12.36
C PRO A 34 20.45 5.10 13.56
N ALA A 35 19.23 5.42 14.03
CA ALA A 35 18.58 4.72 15.14
C ALA A 35 18.37 3.22 14.84
N SER A 36 17.92 2.89 13.63
CA SER A 36 17.76 1.50 13.19
C SER A 36 19.10 0.75 13.14
N ARG A 37 20.19 1.40 12.68
CA ARG A 37 21.52 0.80 12.70
C ARG A 37 21.99 0.48 14.12
N ILE A 38 21.83 1.45 15.05
CA ILE A 38 22.19 1.26 16.46
C ILE A 38 21.39 0.11 17.07
N ALA A 39 20.07 0.06 16.86
CA ALA A 39 19.23 -1.02 17.36
C ALA A 39 19.69 -2.40 16.88
N TRP A 40 20.02 -2.55 15.59
CA TRP A 40 20.53 -3.80 15.05
C TRP A 40 21.89 -4.18 15.60
N ILE A 41 22.82 -3.20 15.75
CA ILE A 41 24.15 -3.45 16.33
C ILE A 41 24.02 -3.92 17.77
N VAL A 42 23.19 -3.24 18.58
CA VAL A 42 22.93 -3.64 19.97
C VAL A 42 22.33 -5.06 20.03
N MET A 43 21.37 -5.38 19.16
CA MET A 43 20.77 -6.71 19.10
C MET A 43 21.79 -7.80 18.72
N ILE A 44 22.68 -7.52 17.76
CA ILE A 44 23.75 -8.44 17.33
C ILE A 44 24.76 -8.68 18.45
N ILE A 45 25.10 -7.65 19.22
CA ILE A 45 26.04 -7.76 20.35
C ILE A 45 25.41 -8.48 21.53
N ALA A 46 24.15 -8.13 21.88
CA ALA A 46 23.45 -8.73 23.04
C ALA A 46 23.04 -10.18 22.80
N LEU A 47 22.66 -10.54 21.58
CA LEU A 47 22.21 -11.88 21.17
C LEU A 47 22.96 -12.34 19.93
N PRO A 48 24.24 -12.76 20.05
CA PRO A 48 25.14 -12.90 18.93
C PRO A 48 24.59 -13.71 17.75
N VAL A 49 24.15 -14.94 17.98
CA VAL A 49 23.63 -15.82 16.90
C VAL A 49 22.24 -15.38 16.47
N VAL A 50 21.33 -15.16 17.44
CA VAL A 50 19.94 -14.77 17.19
C VAL A 50 19.88 -13.41 16.51
N GLY A 51 20.66 -12.44 16.99
CA GLY A 51 20.72 -11.08 16.42
C GLY A 51 21.22 -11.08 14.98
N MET A 52 22.29 -11.84 14.68
CA MET A 52 22.77 -11.98 13.29
C MET A 52 21.73 -12.63 12.37
N VAL A 53 21.11 -13.73 12.80
CA VAL A 53 20.08 -14.42 12.02
C VAL A 53 18.88 -13.50 11.80
N SER A 54 18.40 -12.83 12.86
CA SER A 54 17.32 -11.87 12.77
C SER A 54 17.64 -10.71 11.82
N TYR A 55 18.87 -10.17 11.88
CA TYR A 55 19.28 -9.11 10.97
C TYR A 55 19.30 -9.59 9.50
N LEU A 56 19.80 -10.78 9.23
CA LEU A 56 19.84 -11.33 7.87
C LEU A 56 18.44 -11.61 7.31
N LEU A 57 17.48 -11.94 8.18
CA LEU A 57 16.10 -12.24 7.79
C LEU A 57 15.22 -10.98 7.66
N LEU A 58 15.38 -10.03 8.58
CA LEU A 58 14.46 -8.91 8.77
C LEU A 58 15.14 -7.52 8.67
N GLY A 59 16.44 -7.44 8.91
CA GLY A 59 17.19 -6.18 8.98
C GLY A 59 17.39 -5.48 7.63
N GLU A 60 17.24 -6.19 6.52
CA GLU A 60 17.46 -5.64 5.20
C GLU A 60 16.25 -5.80 4.30
N THR A 61 15.93 -4.78 3.52
CA THR A 61 14.97 -4.87 2.42
C THR A 61 15.63 -5.64 1.26
N ASN A 62 15.80 -6.95 1.43
CA ASN A 62 16.42 -7.78 0.40
C ASN A 62 15.34 -8.34 -0.52
N ILE A 63 15.21 -7.74 -1.70
CA ILE A 63 14.24 -8.14 -2.73
C ILE A 63 14.75 -9.34 -3.55
N GLY A 64 16.02 -9.67 -3.41
CA GLY A 64 16.73 -10.64 -4.27
C GLY A 64 17.32 -9.98 -5.53
N ARG A 65 18.64 -10.11 -5.71
CA ARG A 65 19.38 -9.46 -6.82
C ARG A 65 18.83 -9.81 -8.21
N ARG A 66 18.40 -11.06 -8.41
CA ARG A 66 17.82 -11.52 -9.70
C ARG A 66 16.50 -10.82 -9.99
N ARG A 67 15.63 -10.66 -8.98
CA ARG A 67 14.34 -9.98 -9.11
C ARG A 67 14.53 -8.50 -9.39
N VAL A 68 15.42 -7.81 -8.65
CA VAL A 68 15.74 -6.39 -8.89
C VAL A 68 16.26 -6.19 -10.32
N ARG A 69 17.17 -7.05 -10.79
CA ARG A 69 17.70 -6.95 -12.15
C ARG A 69 16.59 -7.15 -13.19
N ARG A 70 15.81 -8.24 -13.09
CA ARG A 70 14.69 -8.51 -14.01
C ARG A 70 13.69 -7.36 -14.02
N MET A 71 13.34 -6.81 -12.87
CA MET A 71 12.44 -5.67 -12.77
C MET A 71 13.04 -4.43 -13.45
N ARG A 72 14.32 -4.12 -13.24
CA ARG A 72 14.98 -2.98 -13.90
C ARG A 72 15.05 -3.14 -15.41
N GLU A 73 15.41 -4.32 -15.90
CA GLU A 73 15.46 -4.64 -17.34
C GLU A 73 14.06 -4.50 -17.96
N MET A 74 13.03 -4.97 -17.27
CA MET A 74 11.66 -4.87 -17.72
C MET A 74 11.19 -3.40 -17.73
N LEU A 75 11.40 -2.64 -16.64
CA LEU A 75 11.01 -1.24 -16.56
C LEU A 75 11.74 -0.34 -17.58
N ALA A 76 13.01 -0.62 -17.87
CA ALA A 76 13.76 0.10 -18.90
C ALA A 76 13.18 -0.06 -20.31
N GLY A 77 12.44 -1.14 -20.55
CA GLY A 77 11.75 -1.39 -21.83
C GLY A 77 10.26 -1.01 -21.84
N MET A 78 9.74 -0.47 -20.74
CA MET A 78 8.33 -0.04 -20.68
C MET A 78 8.13 1.24 -21.48
N PRO A 79 7.08 1.32 -22.31
CA PRO A 79 6.74 2.57 -22.98
C PRO A 79 6.29 3.63 -21.95
N SER A 80 6.60 4.89 -22.21
CA SER A 80 6.03 5.98 -21.41
C SER A 80 4.51 6.08 -21.66
N VAL A 81 3.75 6.29 -20.60
CA VAL A 81 2.30 6.53 -20.72
C VAL A 81 2.01 7.83 -21.48
N ALA A 82 2.90 8.81 -21.36
CA ALA A 82 2.79 10.10 -22.06
C ALA A 82 3.03 9.99 -23.58
N ASP A 83 3.71 8.94 -24.05
CA ASP A 83 3.99 8.71 -25.47
C ASP A 83 2.86 7.95 -26.19
N ALA A 84 1.80 7.56 -25.46
CA ALA A 84 0.66 6.87 -26.08
C ALA A 84 -0.05 7.80 -27.07
N PRO A 85 -0.43 7.33 -28.28
CA PRO A 85 -1.17 8.16 -29.22
C PRO A 85 -2.45 8.73 -28.58
N GLY A 86 -2.65 10.04 -28.71
CA GLY A 86 -3.78 10.76 -28.12
C GLY A 86 -3.55 11.24 -26.67
N ALA A 87 -2.39 10.97 -26.06
CA ALA A 87 -2.08 11.45 -24.70
C ALA A 87 -1.94 12.99 -24.64
N ASP A 88 -1.60 13.62 -25.76
CA ASP A 88 -1.47 15.07 -25.94
C ASP A 88 -2.80 15.79 -26.23
N ALA A 89 -3.91 15.06 -26.30
CA ALA A 89 -5.22 15.65 -26.58
C ALA A 89 -5.57 16.74 -25.55
N PRO A 90 -6.08 17.92 -25.99
CA PRO A 90 -6.39 19.03 -25.07
C PRO A 90 -7.33 18.63 -23.91
N ALA A 91 -8.30 17.77 -24.17
CA ALA A 91 -9.22 17.28 -23.15
C ALA A 91 -8.56 16.44 -22.04
N LEU A 92 -7.34 15.93 -22.27
CA LEU A 92 -6.57 15.12 -21.32
C LEU A 92 -5.50 15.95 -20.58
N GLN A 93 -5.38 17.23 -20.87
CA GLN A 93 -4.48 18.12 -20.13
C GLN A 93 -4.97 18.28 -18.70
N ALA A 94 -4.06 18.10 -17.75
CA ALA A 94 -4.40 18.23 -16.34
C ALA A 94 -4.48 19.71 -15.93
N GLU A 95 -5.63 20.16 -15.51
CA GLU A 95 -5.80 21.47 -14.91
C GLU A 95 -5.62 21.37 -13.39
N ILE A 96 -4.49 21.88 -12.88
CA ILE A 96 -4.13 21.83 -11.46
C ILE A 96 -3.85 23.25 -11.00
N PRO A 97 -4.51 23.73 -9.93
CA PRO A 97 -4.15 25.00 -9.33
C PRO A 97 -2.67 25.05 -8.96
N GLU A 98 -1.98 26.17 -9.26
CA GLU A 98 -0.52 26.31 -9.06
C GLU A 98 -0.09 25.95 -7.63
N ARG A 99 -0.92 26.27 -6.65
CA ARG A 99 -0.70 25.94 -5.23
C ARG A 99 -0.56 24.45 -4.95
N TYR A 100 -1.07 23.59 -5.82
CA TYR A 100 -1.02 22.12 -5.69
C TYR A 100 -0.10 21.44 -6.70
N SER A 101 0.50 22.19 -7.64
CA SER A 101 1.37 21.62 -8.67
C SER A 101 2.53 20.80 -8.10
N HIS A 102 3.08 21.23 -6.96
CA HIS A 102 4.19 20.54 -6.28
C HIS A 102 3.80 19.16 -5.75
N LEU A 103 2.52 18.90 -5.41
CA LEU A 103 2.02 17.60 -4.97
C LEU A 103 2.17 16.56 -6.10
N PHE A 104 1.78 16.94 -7.30
CA PHE A 104 1.86 16.08 -8.48
C PHE A 104 3.31 15.91 -8.96
N ARG A 105 4.18 16.92 -8.76
CA ARG A 105 5.63 16.77 -9.02
C ARG A 105 6.28 15.74 -8.12
N VAL A 106 5.91 15.68 -6.85
CA VAL A 106 6.37 14.60 -5.95
C VAL A 106 5.87 13.25 -6.44
N GLY A 107 4.59 13.14 -6.82
CA GLY A 107 4.05 11.92 -7.43
C GLY A 107 4.80 11.51 -8.70
N HIS A 108 5.09 12.47 -9.60
CA HIS A 108 5.90 12.22 -10.81
C HIS A 108 7.28 11.64 -10.48
N SER A 109 7.94 12.13 -9.43
CA SER A 109 9.27 11.63 -9.00
C SER A 109 9.27 10.16 -8.58
N VAL A 110 8.10 9.57 -8.33
CA VAL A 110 7.95 8.18 -7.90
C VAL A 110 7.94 7.22 -9.10
N ASN A 111 7.08 7.47 -10.07
CA ASN A 111 6.84 6.56 -11.21
C ASN A 111 7.09 7.20 -12.58
N GLY A 112 7.41 8.49 -12.65
CA GLY A 112 7.52 9.23 -13.91
C GLY A 112 6.16 9.51 -14.57
N PHE A 113 5.05 9.30 -13.87
CA PHE A 113 3.74 9.62 -14.40
C PHE A 113 3.45 11.11 -14.29
N GLU A 114 3.04 11.72 -15.40
CA GLU A 114 2.45 13.05 -15.37
C GLU A 114 1.00 12.98 -14.88
N PRO A 115 0.47 14.00 -14.20
CA PRO A 115 -0.96 14.08 -13.96
C PRO A 115 -1.74 14.15 -15.28
N VAL A 116 -2.86 13.46 -15.34
CA VAL A 116 -3.73 13.43 -16.53
C VAL A 116 -5.10 13.99 -16.18
N GLY A 117 -5.65 14.82 -17.06
CA GLY A 117 -7.02 15.33 -16.99
C GLY A 117 -8.01 14.35 -17.62
N GLY A 118 -9.25 14.79 -17.82
CA GLY A 118 -10.26 13.97 -18.52
C GLY A 118 -10.80 12.81 -17.68
N ASN A 119 -10.60 12.80 -16.37
CA ASN A 119 -11.08 11.74 -15.50
C ASN A 119 -12.43 12.06 -14.89
N ARG A 120 -13.22 11.03 -14.66
CA ARG A 120 -14.43 11.04 -13.83
C ARG A 120 -14.29 10.01 -12.73
N GLY A 121 -14.95 10.23 -11.60
CA GLY A 121 -14.91 9.31 -10.48
C GLY A 121 -16.20 9.34 -9.69
N ARG A 122 -16.46 8.25 -8.97
CA ARG A 122 -17.51 8.18 -7.96
C ARG A 122 -17.06 7.31 -6.80
N LEU A 123 -17.29 7.76 -5.60
CA LEU A 123 -17.11 6.95 -4.40
C LEU A 123 -18.24 5.92 -4.31
N LEU A 124 -17.90 4.67 -4.05
CA LEU A 124 -18.89 3.61 -3.90
C LEU A 124 -19.38 3.54 -2.45
N PRO A 125 -20.68 3.24 -2.23
CA PRO A 125 -21.31 3.40 -0.91
C PRO A 125 -20.72 2.48 0.16
N ASP A 126 -20.44 1.23 -0.20
CA ASP A 126 -19.94 0.18 0.70
C ASP A 126 -19.22 -0.94 -0.05
N SER A 127 -18.70 -1.91 0.70
CA SER A 127 -17.96 -3.04 0.16
C SER A 127 -18.76 -3.91 -0.80
N ASN A 128 -20.04 -4.16 -0.53
CA ASN A 128 -20.88 -5.01 -1.39
C ASN A 128 -21.22 -4.27 -2.69
N ALA A 129 -21.64 -3.01 -2.61
CA ALA A 129 -21.86 -2.16 -3.77
C ALA A 129 -20.61 -1.99 -4.63
N SER A 130 -19.43 -1.98 -4.01
CA SER A 130 -18.14 -1.96 -4.69
C SER A 130 -17.92 -3.21 -5.54
N ILE A 131 -18.18 -4.38 -4.99
CA ILE A 131 -18.07 -5.66 -5.73
C ILE A 131 -19.15 -5.77 -6.81
N GLU A 132 -20.37 -5.32 -6.55
CA GLU A 132 -21.45 -5.30 -7.55
C GLU A 132 -21.11 -4.39 -8.74
N SER A 133 -20.59 -3.19 -8.47
CA SER A 133 -20.08 -2.29 -9.51
C SER A 133 -18.96 -2.95 -10.33
N LEU A 134 -17.99 -3.58 -9.67
CA LEU A 134 -16.90 -4.29 -10.31
C LEU A 134 -17.42 -5.45 -11.20
N VAL A 135 -18.34 -6.26 -10.70
CA VAL A 135 -18.96 -7.36 -11.45
C VAL A 135 -19.69 -6.83 -12.68
N SER A 136 -20.45 -5.74 -12.53
CA SER A 136 -21.16 -5.10 -13.65
C SER A 136 -20.21 -4.62 -14.74
N ASP A 137 -19.10 -3.98 -14.37
CA ASP A 137 -18.10 -3.52 -15.34
C ASP A 137 -17.35 -4.70 -16.01
N ILE A 138 -17.05 -5.78 -15.28
CA ILE A 138 -16.46 -7.00 -15.86
C ILE A 138 -17.44 -7.65 -16.85
N ASP A 139 -18.74 -7.69 -16.53
CA ASP A 139 -19.76 -8.22 -17.40
C ASP A 139 -19.99 -7.35 -18.66
N ALA A 140 -19.68 -6.06 -18.58
CA ALA A 140 -19.74 -5.12 -19.71
C ALA A 140 -18.43 -5.06 -20.53
N ALA A 141 -17.32 -5.63 -20.04
CA ALA A 141 -16.02 -5.60 -20.67
C ALA A 141 -16.00 -6.20 -22.10
N LYS A 142 -15.25 -5.59 -23.00
CA LYS A 142 -15.19 -5.94 -24.43
C LYS A 142 -13.83 -6.43 -24.89
N ASP A 143 -12.74 -5.95 -24.30
CA ASP A 143 -11.35 -6.24 -24.71
C ASP A 143 -10.59 -6.99 -23.62
N HIS A 144 -10.40 -6.38 -22.46
CA HIS A 144 -9.64 -7.01 -21.40
C HIS A 144 -10.08 -6.61 -19.99
N VAL A 145 -9.81 -7.51 -19.03
CA VAL A 145 -9.98 -7.31 -17.60
C VAL A 145 -8.70 -7.71 -16.88
N HIS A 146 -8.08 -6.78 -16.16
CA HIS A 146 -6.85 -7.01 -15.41
C HIS A 146 -7.07 -6.72 -13.93
N LEU A 147 -6.78 -7.68 -13.06
CA LEU A 147 -6.99 -7.56 -11.62
C LEU A 147 -5.73 -7.91 -10.83
N ILE A 148 -5.43 -7.13 -9.78
CA ILE A 148 -4.50 -7.49 -8.71
C ILE A 148 -5.22 -7.29 -7.37
N PHE A 149 -5.19 -8.32 -6.51
CA PHE A 149 -5.65 -8.19 -5.13
C PHE A 149 -4.64 -8.79 -4.15
N TYR A 150 -4.43 -8.09 -3.02
CA TYR A 150 -3.66 -8.61 -1.90
C TYR A 150 -4.41 -9.76 -1.22
N ILE A 151 -5.69 -9.55 -0.86
CA ILE A 151 -6.56 -10.56 -0.31
C ILE A 151 -7.69 -10.83 -1.28
N TRP A 152 -7.80 -12.09 -1.67
CA TRP A 152 -8.95 -12.62 -2.41
C TRP A 152 -9.42 -13.89 -1.70
N LEU A 153 -10.67 -13.89 -1.22
CA LEU A 153 -11.25 -15.00 -0.50
C LEU A 153 -12.30 -15.73 -1.35
N PRO A 154 -12.46 -17.04 -1.18
CA PRO A 154 -13.55 -17.81 -1.80
C PRO A 154 -14.85 -17.66 -0.99
N ASP A 155 -15.21 -16.42 -0.64
CA ASP A 155 -16.44 -16.02 -0.01
C ASP A 155 -17.45 -15.49 -1.03
N ASN A 156 -18.59 -14.95 -0.58
CA ASN A 156 -19.66 -14.51 -1.47
C ASN A 156 -19.18 -13.47 -2.49
N ASN A 157 -18.50 -12.42 -2.05
CA ASN A 157 -18.00 -11.35 -2.91
C ASN A 157 -16.85 -11.83 -3.82
N GLY A 158 -15.93 -12.61 -3.27
CA GLY A 158 -14.84 -13.17 -4.06
C GLY A 158 -15.34 -14.11 -5.16
N LEU A 159 -16.38 -14.90 -4.90
CA LEU A 159 -16.97 -15.81 -5.89
C LEU A 159 -17.83 -15.10 -6.94
N LYS A 160 -18.47 -13.97 -6.61
CA LYS A 160 -19.13 -13.11 -7.61
C LYS A 160 -18.13 -12.63 -8.68
N VAL A 161 -16.92 -12.20 -8.25
CA VAL A 161 -15.87 -11.77 -9.18
C VAL A 161 -15.34 -12.94 -10.01
N VAL A 162 -15.11 -14.12 -9.39
CA VAL A 162 -14.76 -15.35 -10.13
C VAL A 162 -15.78 -15.67 -11.22
N GLY A 163 -17.06 -15.60 -10.88
CA GLY A 163 -18.16 -15.84 -11.83
C GLY A 163 -18.15 -14.85 -13.00
N ALA A 164 -17.96 -13.55 -12.72
CA ALA A 164 -17.89 -12.50 -13.73
C ALA A 164 -16.71 -12.70 -14.69
N LEU A 165 -15.54 -13.03 -14.16
CA LEU A 165 -14.34 -13.31 -14.97
C LEU A 165 -14.55 -14.51 -15.90
N LYS A 166 -15.16 -15.58 -15.43
CA LYS A 166 -15.49 -16.74 -16.28
C LYS A 166 -16.48 -16.37 -17.39
N ARG A 167 -17.49 -15.55 -17.10
CA ARG A 167 -18.42 -15.04 -18.12
C ARG A 167 -17.72 -14.14 -19.14
N ALA A 168 -16.82 -13.24 -18.68
CA ALA A 168 -16.03 -12.40 -19.56
C ALA A 168 -15.11 -13.22 -20.49
N ALA A 169 -14.39 -14.21 -19.94
CA ALA A 169 -13.55 -15.11 -20.71
C ALA A 169 -14.37 -15.93 -21.74
N ALA A 170 -15.60 -16.37 -21.39
CA ALA A 170 -16.49 -17.04 -22.33
C ALA A 170 -16.91 -16.13 -23.50
N ARG A 171 -16.96 -14.80 -23.31
CA ARG A 171 -17.17 -13.79 -24.36
C ARG A 171 -15.88 -13.46 -25.15
N LYS A 172 -14.76 -14.14 -24.86
CA LYS A 172 -13.43 -13.90 -25.45
C LYS A 172 -12.75 -12.62 -24.96
N VAL A 173 -13.20 -12.05 -23.86
CA VAL A 173 -12.48 -10.96 -23.16
C VAL A 173 -11.21 -11.54 -22.53
N THR A 174 -10.07 -10.88 -22.74
CA THR A 174 -8.80 -11.32 -22.17
C THR A 174 -8.74 -11.00 -20.69
N CYS A 175 -8.90 -11.99 -19.83
CA CYS A 175 -8.85 -11.81 -18.38
C CYS A 175 -7.48 -12.23 -17.82
N ARG A 176 -6.77 -11.32 -17.16
CA ARG A 176 -5.53 -11.60 -16.42
C ARG A 176 -5.71 -11.21 -14.95
N VAL A 177 -5.50 -12.15 -14.06
CA VAL A 177 -5.68 -11.92 -12.64
C VAL A 177 -4.44 -12.36 -11.86
N MET A 178 -4.06 -11.54 -10.89
CA MET A 178 -2.94 -11.82 -10.00
C MET A 178 -3.37 -11.67 -8.55
N ALA A 179 -2.95 -12.59 -7.70
CA ALA A 179 -3.23 -12.55 -6.27
C ALA A 179 -1.94 -12.75 -5.47
N ASP A 180 -1.79 -12.06 -4.32
CA ASP A 180 -0.63 -12.23 -3.45
C ASP A 180 -0.59 -13.64 -2.85
N GLY A 181 0.57 -14.29 -2.89
CA GLY A 181 0.75 -15.68 -2.48
C GLY A 181 0.51 -15.96 -1.00
N LEU A 182 0.51 -14.93 -0.13
CA LEU A 182 0.17 -15.08 1.28
C LEU A 182 -1.26 -14.62 1.57
N GLY A 183 -1.59 -13.40 1.16
CA GLY A 183 -2.90 -12.80 1.46
C GLY A 183 -4.07 -13.55 0.82
N SER A 184 -3.85 -14.13 -0.36
CA SER A 184 -4.87 -14.86 -1.12
C SER A 184 -4.67 -16.37 -1.14
N ARG A 185 -3.88 -16.93 -0.24
CA ARG A 185 -3.52 -18.35 -0.25
C ARG A 185 -4.74 -19.27 -0.31
N ILE A 186 -5.79 -18.97 0.45
CA ILE A 186 -7.02 -19.79 0.50
C ILE A 186 -7.69 -19.84 -0.88
N MET A 187 -7.75 -18.72 -1.60
CA MET A 187 -8.29 -18.67 -2.97
C MET A 187 -7.37 -19.40 -3.94
N ILE A 188 -6.06 -19.19 -3.88
CA ILE A 188 -5.07 -19.78 -4.78
C ILE A 188 -5.07 -21.31 -4.66
N ASP A 189 -5.22 -21.84 -3.46
CA ASP A 189 -5.26 -23.27 -3.19
C ASP A 189 -6.66 -23.89 -3.45
N SER A 190 -7.66 -23.12 -3.85
CA SER A 190 -9.05 -23.57 -4.04
C SER A 190 -9.32 -24.11 -5.45
N GLU A 191 -10.41 -24.88 -5.58
CA GLU A 191 -10.95 -25.31 -6.87
C GLU A 191 -11.42 -24.14 -7.75
N HIS A 192 -11.77 -22.99 -7.15
CA HIS A 192 -12.20 -21.81 -7.87
C HIS A 192 -11.07 -21.17 -8.69
N TRP A 193 -9.83 -21.15 -8.13
CA TRP A 193 -8.64 -20.71 -8.85
C TRP A 193 -8.34 -21.58 -10.06
N LYS A 194 -8.36 -22.89 -9.86
CA LYS A 194 -8.24 -23.86 -10.95
C LYS A 194 -9.36 -23.69 -11.98
N GLY A 195 -10.60 -23.53 -11.52
CA GLY A 195 -11.75 -23.35 -12.40
C GLY A 195 -11.74 -22.04 -13.19
N MET A 196 -11.02 -20.98 -12.73
CA MET A 196 -10.74 -19.79 -13.55
C MET A 196 -9.75 -20.12 -14.67
N HIS A 197 -8.65 -20.81 -14.35
CA HIS A 197 -7.67 -21.26 -15.34
C HIS A 197 -8.32 -22.16 -16.41
N ASP A 198 -9.14 -23.12 -16.01
CA ASP A 198 -9.85 -24.01 -16.93
C ASP A 198 -10.84 -23.22 -17.84
N ALA A 199 -11.38 -22.11 -17.35
CA ALA A 199 -12.22 -21.20 -18.10
C ALA A 199 -11.42 -20.17 -18.96
N ARG A 200 -10.09 -20.34 -19.11
CA ARG A 200 -9.18 -19.48 -19.89
C ARG A 200 -8.97 -18.08 -19.30
N VAL A 201 -9.19 -17.91 -17.99
CA VAL A 201 -8.68 -16.75 -17.26
C VAL A 201 -7.20 -16.99 -16.98
N HIS A 202 -6.33 -16.08 -17.36
CA HIS A 202 -4.91 -16.16 -17.05
C HIS A 202 -4.72 -15.81 -15.58
N VAL A 203 -4.25 -16.78 -14.79
CA VAL A 203 -4.07 -16.61 -13.34
C VAL A 203 -2.60 -16.62 -12.97
N ALA A 204 -2.18 -15.75 -12.05
CA ALA A 204 -0.80 -15.67 -11.57
C ALA A 204 -0.74 -15.41 -10.05
N THR A 205 0.32 -15.90 -9.41
CA THR A 205 0.58 -15.66 -8.00
C THR A 205 1.73 -14.69 -7.82
N ALA A 206 1.43 -13.52 -7.23
CA ALA A 206 2.46 -12.55 -6.86
C ALA A 206 3.20 -13.03 -5.60
N LEU A 207 4.53 -12.89 -5.60
CA LEU A 207 5.39 -13.17 -4.45
C LEU A 207 5.07 -14.53 -3.76
N PRO A 208 5.04 -15.65 -4.50
CA PRO A 208 4.70 -16.95 -3.94
C PRO A 208 5.63 -17.32 -2.77
N ILE A 209 5.12 -17.97 -1.74
CA ILE A 209 5.88 -18.27 -0.50
C ILE A 209 6.86 -19.40 -0.72
N GLY A 210 7.08 -20.08 -1.70
CA GLY A 210 8.11 -21.09 -1.96
C GLY A 210 8.58 -21.88 -0.71
N ASN A 211 9.71 -22.58 -0.86
CA ASN A 211 10.30 -23.34 0.26
C ASN A 211 10.86 -22.37 1.33
N LEU A 212 10.31 -22.42 2.55
CA LEU A 212 10.69 -21.56 3.68
C LEU A 212 12.18 -21.65 4.03
N LEU A 213 12.81 -22.80 3.87
CA LEU A 213 14.22 -23.02 4.22
C LEU A 213 15.21 -22.33 3.26
N LEU A 214 14.82 -22.18 1.99
CA LEU A 214 15.64 -21.52 0.96
C LEU A 214 15.31 -20.04 0.79
N ARG A 215 14.20 -19.58 1.36
CA ARG A 215 13.68 -18.22 1.21
C ARG A 215 14.65 -17.14 1.67
N PRO A 216 15.36 -17.26 2.82
CA PRO A 216 16.31 -16.23 3.27
C PRO A 216 17.43 -15.97 2.27
N LEU A 217 17.79 -16.95 1.43
CA LEU A 217 18.79 -16.80 0.37
C LEU A 217 18.23 -16.12 -0.89
N LEU A 218 16.91 -16.16 -1.09
CA LEU A 218 16.22 -15.64 -2.28
C LEU A 218 15.66 -14.24 -2.10
N GLY A 219 15.57 -13.77 -0.87
CA GLY A 219 15.03 -12.45 -0.52
C GLY A 219 14.16 -12.48 0.72
N ARG A 220 13.73 -11.30 1.17
CA ARG A 220 12.90 -11.12 2.36
C ARG A 220 11.54 -11.81 2.19
N ILE A 221 11.10 -12.52 3.25
CA ILE A 221 9.90 -13.37 3.22
C ILE A 221 8.60 -12.56 3.35
N ASP A 222 8.65 -11.38 3.94
CA ASP A 222 7.50 -10.55 4.30
C ASP A 222 7.19 -9.44 3.30
N LEU A 223 7.88 -9.41 2.15
CA LEU A 223 7.51 -8.58 0.99
C LEU A 223 6.13 -9.01 0.46
N ARG A 224 5.24 -8.04 0.22
CA ARG A 224 3.88 -8.31 -0.27
C ARG A 224 3.51 -7.42 -1.44
N ASN A 225 2.69 -7.96 -2.34
CA ASN A 225 1.96 -7.14 -3.29
C ASN A 225 0.63 -6.73 -2.66
N HIS A 226 0.61 -5.54 -2.05
CA HIS A 226 -0.55 -5.01 -1.35
C HIS A 226 -1.44 -4.15 -2.27
N ARG A 227 -1.11 -4.06 -3.54
CA ARG A 227 -1.89 -3.34 -4.55
C ARG A 227 -3.28 -3.96 -4.71
N LYS A 228 -4.23 -3.09 -4.97
CA LYS A 228 -5.59 -3.43 -5.38
C LYS A 228 -5.83 -2.67 -6.67
N ILE A 229 -5.60 -3.35 -7.78
CA ILE A 229 -5.70 -2.77 -9.12
C ILE A 229 -6.79 -3.51 -9.89
N VAL A 230 -7.67 -2.76 -10.48
CA VAL A 230 -8.63 -3.21 -11.47
C VAL A 230 -8.46 -2.31 -12.68
N VAL A 231 -8.29 -2.90 -13.86
CA VAL A 231 -8.35 -2.17 -15.14
C VAL A 231 -9.26 -2.93 -16.09
N ILE A 232 -10.21 -2.24 -16.70
CA ILE A 232 -11.15 -2.80 -17.65
C ILE A 232 -11.10 -1.93 -18.91
N ASP A 233 -10.82 -2.59 -20.03
CA ASP A 233 -10.76 -1.98 -21.37
C ASP A 233 -9.90 -0.71 -21.43
N ASP A 234 -8.88 -0.61 -20.54
CA ASP A 234 -7.93 0.50 -20.44
C ASP A 234 -8.58 1.89 -20.21
N TRP A 235 -9.82 1.89 -19.73
CA TRP A 235 -10.63 3.08 -19.50
C TRP A 235 -11.25 3.17 -18.12
N ILE A 236 -11.60 2.03 -17.53
CA ILE A 236 -12.15 1.96 -16.18
C ILE A 236 -11.07 1.43 -15.24
N THR A 237 -10.91 2.09 -14.08
CA THR A 237 -10.06 1.57 -13.01
C THR A 237 -10.69 1.82 -11.64
N TYR A 238 -10.33 0.98 -10.68
CA TYR A 238 -10.74 1.10 -9.29
C TYR A 238 -9.51 1.31 -8.42
N CYS A 239 -9.62 2.20 -7.45
CA CYS A 239 -8.57 2.45 -6.47
C CYS A 239 -9.16 2.71 -5.10
N GLY A 240 -8.54 2.12 -4.08
CA GLY A 240 -8.94 2.26 -2.69
C GLY A 240 -8.38 1.15 -1.81
N SER A 241 -9.03 0.93 -0.67
CA SER A 241 -8.57 -0.03 0.34
C SER A 241 -9.20 -1.41 0.22
N GLN A 242 -10.28 -1.54 -0.57
CA GLN A 242 -11.11 -2.73 -0.71
C GLN A 242 -10.33 -3.94 -1.24
N ASN A 243 -10.41 -5.06 -0.52
CA ASN A 243 -9.99 -6.37 -0.99
C ASN A 243 -11.14 -7.11 -1.69
N CYS A 244 -10.84 -8.21 -2.37
CA CYS A 244 -11.86 -9.06 -2.99
C CYS A 244 -12.39 -10.08 -1.98
N ALA A 245 -13.20 -9.59 -1.03
CA ALA A 245 -13.72 -10.36 0.09
C ALA A 245 -14.99 -9.71 0.65
N ASP A 246 -15.75 -10.48 1.42
CA ASP A 246 -16.90 -9.99 2.17
C ASP A 246 -16.48 -9.03 3.29
N PRO A 247 -17.29 -8.02 3.64
CA PRO A 247 -16.98 -7.11 4.76
C PRO A 247 -17.00 -7.82 6.12
N GLU A 248 -17.71 -8.92 6.27
CA GLU A 248 -17.70 -9.78 7.44
C GLU A 248 -16.36 -10.42 7.72
N PHE A 249 -15.53 -10.54 6.70
CA PHE A 249 -14.14 -11.02 6.74
C PHE A 249 -13.93 -12.18 7.72
N LEU A 250 -14.53 -13.33 7.42
CA LEU A 250 -14.66 -14.47 8.34
C LEU A 250 -13.32 -15.00 8.89
N ILE A 251 -12.20 -14.76 8.20
CA ILE A 251 -10.85 -15.09 8.70
C ILE A 251 -10.53 -14.33 9.99
N LYS A 252 -11.06 -13.11 10.15
CA LYS A 252 -10.88 -12.25 11.32
C LYS A 252 -12.23 -11.65 11.78
N ALA A 253 -13.27 -12.47 11.82
CA ALA A 253 -14.65 -12.08 12.14
C ALA A 253 -14.81 -11.25 13.44
N LYS A 254 -13.89 -11.42 14.40
CA LYS A 254 -13.85 -10.63 15.64
C LYS A 254 -13.78 -9.11 15.40
N TYR A 255 -13.23 -8.69 14.27
CA TYR A 255 -12.99 -7.28 13.94
C TYR A 255 -13.95 -6.75 12.87
N ALA A 256 -14.84 -7.62 12.38
CA ALA A 256 -15.84 -7.26 11.37
C ALA A 256 -16.87 -6.24 11.89
N PRO A 257 -17.53 -5.50 10.97
CA PRO A 257 -17.24 -5.45 9.54
C PRO A 257 -15.94 -4.68 9.24
N TRP A 258 -15.27 -5.02 8.13
CA TRP A 258 -14.21 -4.21 7.56
C TRP A 258 -14.83 -3.08 6.75
N VAL A 259 -14.45 -1.85 7.10
CA VAL A 259 -14.98 -0.64 6.48
C VAL A 259 -13.94 -0.08 5.53
N ASP A 260 -14.14 -0.35 4.25
CA ASP A 260 -13.27 0.07 3.16
C ASP A 260 -13.89 1.22 2.37
N ALA A 261 -13.06 1.93 1.62
CA ALA A 261 -13.48 2.89 0.60
C ALA A 261 -12.89 2.50 -0.76
N LEU A 262 -13.70 2.59 -1.80
CA LEU A 262 -13.29 2.33 -3.17
C LEU A 262 -13.89 3.39 -4.09
N ILE A 263 -13.06 3.98 -4.93
CA ILE A 263 -13.49 4.89 -5.98
C ILE A 263 -13.37 4.17 -7.33
N ARG A 264 -14.44 4.22 -8.12
CA ARG A 264 -14.47 3.84 -9.52
C ARG A 264 -14.12 5.07 -10.35
N PHE A 265 -13.07 4.97 -11.14
CA PHE A 265 -12.60 6.00 -12.06
C PHE A 265 -12.87 5.58 -13.50
N GLU A 266 -13.21 6.55 -14.33
CA GLU A 266 -13.25 6.45 -15.80
C GLU A 266 -12.33 7.52 -16.37
N GLY A 267 -11.52 7.13 -17.37
CA GLY A 267 -10.64 8.06 -18.05
C GLY A 267 -9.19 7.59 -18.15
N PRO A 268 -8.28 8.49 -18.57
CA PRO A 268 -6.88 8.18 -18.85
C PRO A 268 -6.09 7.66 -17.66
N ILE A 269 -6.54 7.95 -16.44
CA ILE A 269 -5.91 7.43 -15.22
C ILE A 269 -5.84 5.89 -15.21
N ALA A 270 -6.77 5.21 -15.89
CA ALA A 270 -6.76 3.77 -16.03
C ALA A 270 -5.48 3.25 -16.70
N ARG A 271 -4.90 4.00 -17.66
CA ARG A 271 -3.64 3.64 -18.34
C ARG A 271 -2.45 3.64 -17.37
N GLN A 272 -2.42 4.53 -16.38
CA GLN A 272 -1.35 4.53 -15.37
C GLN A 272 -1.46 3.30 -14.47
N ASN A 273 -2.66 2.88 -14.07
CA ASN A 273 -2.88 1.63 -13.35
C ASN A 273 -2.61 0.40 -14.24
N GLN A 274 -2.92 0.48 -15.55
CA GLN A 274 -2.55 -0.55 -16.53
C GLN A 274 -1.02 -0.74 -16.59
N TYR A 275 -0.25 0.35 -16.52
CA TYR A 275 1.20 0.30 -16.47
C TYR A 275 1.69 -0.45 -15.21
N LEU A 276 1.13 -0.13 -14.04
CA LEU A 276 1.48 -0.85 -12.81
C LEU A 276 1.11 -2.32 -12.88
N PHE A 277 -0.09 -2.64 -13.39
CA PHE A 277 -0.49 -4.02 -13.62
C PHE A 277 0.50 -4.75 -14.54
N ALA A 278 0.81 -4.15 -15.69
CA ALA A 278 1.71 -4.75 -16.67
C ALA A 278 3.11 -4.99 -16.08
N SER A 279 3.62 -4.05 -15.27
CA SER A 279 4.91 -4.21 -14.61
C SER A 279 4.91 -5.37 -13.61
N ASP A 280 3.85 -5.51 -12.82
CA ASP A 280 3.71 -6.62 -11.87
C ASP A 280 3.50 -7.96 -12.59
N TRP A 281 2.68 -7.97 -13.64
CA TRP A 281 2.40 -9.17 -14.45
C TRP A 281 3.68 -9.72 -15.06
N MET A 282 4.41 -8.90 -15.81
CA MET A 282 5.65 -9.29 -16.49
C MET A 282 6.79 -9.63 -15.53
N ALA A 283 6.76 -9.12 -14.29
CA ALA A 283 7.71 -9.50 -13.26
C ALA A 283 7.52 -10.94 -12.77
N HIS A 284 6.30 -11.49 -12.88
CA HIS A 284 5.92 -12.79 -12.35
C HIS A 284 5.59 -13.83 -13.43
N VAL A 285 5.14 -13.38 -14.59
CA VAL A 285 4.71 -14.21 -15.73
C VAL A 285 5.62 -13.93 -16.92
N ASP A 286 5.95 -14.94 -17.69
CA ASP A 286 6.74 -14.81 -18.94
C ASP A 286 5.82 -14.51 -20.13
N GLU A 287 5.12 -13.38 -20.03
CA GLU A 287 4.23 -12.86 -21.08
C GLU A 287 4.47 -11.36 -21.23
N ASP A 288 4.82 -10.91 -22.43
CA ASP A 288 5.00 -9.48 -22.72
C ASP A 288 3.66 -8.85 -23.09
N ILE A 289 3.20 -7.91 -22.28
CA ILE A 289 1.95 -7.17 -22.49
C ILE A 289 2.16 -5.67 -22.69
N ARG A 290 3.40 -5.24 -22.99
CA ARG A 290 3.74 -3.82 -23.23
C ARG A 290 2.99 -3.20 -24.40
N GLU A 291 2.54 -4.00 -25.35
CA GLU A 291 1.77 -3.52 -26.51
C GLU A 291 0.45 -2.86 -26.09
N LEU A 292 -0.15 -3.27 -24.97
CA LEU A 292 -1.33 -2.62 -24.43
C LEU A 292 -1.09 -1.14 -24.10
N LEU A 293 0.13 -0.81 -23.64
CA LEU A 293 0.49 0.56 -23.26
C LEU A 293 0.79 1.47 -24.47
N ARG A 294 1.00 0.90 -25.66
CA ARG A 294 1.21 1.62 -26.92
C ARG A 294 -0.08 1.92 -27.67
N ARG A 295 -1.19 1.32 -27.26
CA ARG A 295 -2.49 1.55 -27.89
C ARG A 295 -2.91 3.01 -27.73
N PRO A 296 -3.62 3.59 -28.70
CA PRO A 296 -4.20 4.93 -28.57
C PRO A 296 -5.06 5.04 -27.31
N LEU A 297 -5.00 6.18 -26.66
CA LEU A 297 -5.98 6.48 -25.62
C LEU A 297 -7.34 6.75 -26.26
N PRO A 298 -8.44 6.26 -25.67
CA PRO A 298 -9.76 6.63 -26.11
C PRO A 298 -9.94 8.15 -26.11
N PRO A 299 -10.72 8.73 -27.05
CA PRO A 299 -11.03 10.15 -27.00
C PRO A 299 -11.70 10.47 -25.65
N GLY A 300 -11.07 11.38 -24.90
CA GLY A 300 -11.55 11.79 -23.58
C GLY A 300 -12.47 13.01 -23.68
N GLU A 301 -13.32 13.15 -22.69
CA GLU A 301 -14.03 14.37 -22.38
C GLU A 301 -13.27 15.14 -21.29
N SER A 302 -13.56 16.43 -21.10
CA SER A 302 -12.98 17.21 -19.99
C SER A 302 -13.36 16.60 -18.66
N GLY A 303 -12.41 16.53 -17.74
CA GLY A 303 -12.59 15.97 -16.42
C GLY A 303 -11.43 16.35 -15.50
N PHE A 304 -11.43 15.89 -14.26
CA PHE A 304 -10.48 16.31 -13.26
C PHE A 304 -9.07 15.72 -13.48
N ALA A 305 -8.09 16.39 -12.87
CA ALA A 305 -6.70 15.94 -12.86
C ALA A 305 -6.48 14.83 -11.81
N ALA A 306 -5.82 13.73 -12.25
CA ALA A 306 -5.45 12.63 -11.38
C ALA A 306 -4.08 12.06 -11.75
N GLN A 307 -3.44 11.39 -10.78
CA GLN A 307 -2.14 10.74 -10.95
C GLN A 307 -2.06 9.48 -10.10
N VAL A 308 -1.60 8.37 -10.69
CA VAL A 308 -1.29 7.16 -9.93
C VAL A 308 0.07 7.29 -9.26
N ILE A 309 0.12 6.91 -7.98
CA ILE A 309 1.35 6.84 -7.19
C ILE A 309 1.54 5.38 -6.78
N GLY A 310 2.37 4.67 -7.53
CA GLY A 310 2.71 3.28 -7.29
C GLY A 310 4.03 3.16 -6.56
N THR A 311 4.02 2.75 -5.30
CA THR A 311 5.23 2.59 -4.49
C THR A 311 5.60 1.13 -4.30
N GLY A 312 6.78 0.88 -3.72
CA GLY A 312 7.25 -0.45 -3.43
C GLY A 312 8.78 -0.51 -3.29
N PRO A 313 9.29 -1.65 -2.83
CA PRO A 313 10.70 -1.82 -2.51
C PRO A 313 11.64 -1.74 -3.73
N THR A 314 11.11 -1.74 -4.96
CA THR A 314 11.88 -1.55 -6.20
C THR A 314 11.83 -0.12 -6.74
N VAL A 315 11.07 0.74 -6.10
CA VAL A 315 10.91 2.15 -6.41
C VAL A 315 11.87 2.98 -5.54
N ARG A 316 11.88 4.29 -5.71
CA ARG A 316 12.67 5.22 -4.89
C ARG A 316 12.32 5.06 -3.40
N ASN A 317 13.37 4.98 -2.54
CA ASN A 317 13.19 4.92 -1.09
C ASN A 317 12.43 6.15 -0.57
N SER A 318 11.72 5.98 0.52
CA SER A 318 10.94 7.04 1.19
C SER A 318 9.88 7.72 0.30
N ALA A 319 9.53 7.10 -0.85
CA ALA A 319 8.59 7.70 -1.79
C ALA A 319 7.21 7.94 -1.17
N MET A 320 6.67 6.96 -0.44
CA MET A 320 5.34 7.10 0.16
C MET A 320 5.30 8.07 1.35
N PRO A 321 6.25 8.02 2.31
CA PRO A 321 6.36 9.04 3.35
C PRO A 321 6.41 10.46 2.79
N GLU A 322 7.27 10.72 1.80
CA GLU A 322 7.43 12.05 1.20
C GLU A 322 6.13 12.55 0.53
N VAL A 323 5.33 11.64 -0.08
CA VAL A 323 4.02 12.00 -0.61
C VAL A 323 3.08 12.43 0.52
N PHE A 324 2.99 11.66 1.61
CA PHE A 324 2.16 12.02 2.76
C PHE A 324 2.62 13.33 3.41
N GLU A 325 3.92 13.50 3.65
CA GLU A 325 4.50 14.71 4.24
C GLU A 325 4.21 15.94 3.38
N THR A 326 4.37 15.82 2.06
CA THR A 326 4.11 16.92 1.13
C THR A 326 2.64 17.34 1.17
N LEU A 327 1.71 16.39 1.23
CA LEU A 327 0.27 16.66 1.39
C LEU A 327 -0.02 17.35 2.73
N MET A 328 0.56 16.86 3.83
CA MET A 328 0.41 17.47 5.16
C MET A 328 0.92 18.91 5.18
N TYR A 329 2.08 19.19 4.59
CA TYR A 329 2.63 20.55 4.52
C TYR A 329 1.86 21.46 3.57
N ALA A 330 1.15 20.93 2.57
CA ALA A 330 0.35 21.71 1.64
C ALA A 330 -1.00 22.15 2.23
N ALA A 331 -1.53 21.44 3.22
CA ALA A 331 -2.79 21.76 3.87
C ALA A 331 -2.74 23.16 4.51
N ARG A 332 -3.81 23.97 4.29
CA ARG A 332 -3.93 25.35 4.77
C ARG A 332 -5.07 25.55 5.76
N HIS A 333 -6.15 24.82 5.60
CA HIS A 333 -7.38 24.97 6.37
C HIS A 333 -7.77 23.68 7.07
N GLU A 334 -7.86 22.58 6.32
CA GLU A 334 -8.32 21.29 6.83
C GLU A 334 -7.44 20.15 6.32
N LEU A 335 -7.11 19.23 7.18
CA LEU A 335 -6.43 17.98 6.88
C LEU A 335 -7.17 16.84 7.58
N PHE A 336 -7.74 15.92 6.79
CA PHE A 336 -8.49 14.81 7.33
C PHE A 336 -7.90 13.47 6.87
N ILE A 337 -7.57 12.59 7.81
CA ILE A 337 -6.88 11.33 7.56
C ILE A 337 -7.68 10.15 8.14
N THR A 338 -7.81 9.09 7.35
CA THR A 338 -8.26 7.78 7.83
C THR A 338 -7.20 6.73 7.53
N THR A 339 -6.80 5.96 8.53
CA THR A 339 -5.84 4.86 8.36
C THR A 339 -6.03 3.80 9.45
N PRO A 340 -6.01 2.49 9.12
CA PRO A 340 -6.07 1.45 10.14
C PRO A 340 -4.77 1.34 10.94
N TYR A 341 -3.63 1.70 10.33
CA TYR A 341 -2.31 1.51 10.92
C TYR A 341 -1.51 2.80 10.86
N TYR A 342 -1.02 3.22 12.03
CA TYR A 342 -0.20 4.42 12.18
C TYR A 342 1.07 4.09 12.96
N VAL A 343 2.14 3.83 12.23
CA VAL A 343 3.50 3.63 12.77
C VAL A 343 4.44 4.46 11.92
N PRO A 344 4.37 5.79 12.08
CA PRO A 344 5.07 6.74 11.21
C PRO A 344 6.59 6.68 11.42
N ASP A 345 7.33 7.26 10.50
CA ASP A 345 8.67 7.74 10.79
C ASP A 345 8.63 9.09 11.52
N GLU A 346 9.80 9.56 11.93
CA GLU A 346 9.90 10.83 12.67
C GLU A 346 9.47 12.03 11.80
N ALA A 347 9.80 12.02 10.51
CA ALA A 347 9.48 13.12 9.60
C ALA A 347 7.95 13.24 9.41
N MET A 348 7.27 12.13 9.20
CA MET A 348 5.80 12.10 9.08
C MET A 348 5.10 12.53 10.39
N GLN A 349 5.58 12.07 11.55
CA GLN A 349 5.05 12.51 12.85
C GLN A 349 5.18 14.02 13.02
N ILE A 350 6.37 14.56 12.70
CA ILE A 350 6.64 16.01 12.73
C ILE A 350 5.74 16.75 11.74
N ALA A 351 5.57 16.26 10.51
CA ALA A 351 4.74 16.90 9.49
C ALA A 351 3.27 17.01 9.93
N LEU A 352 2.73 15.94 10.54
CA LEU A 352 1.36 15.94 11.04
C LEU A 352 1.18 16.92 12.22
N CYS A 353 2.07 16.92 13.19
CA CYS A 353 2.08 17.89 14.28
C CYS A 353 2.23 19.32 13.77
N ALA A 354 3.13 19.55 12.81
CA ALA A 354 3.37 20.85 12.22
C ALA A 354 2.13 21.39 11.48
N SER A 355 1.30 20.53 10.90
CA SER A 355 0.04 20.94 10.29
C SER A 355 -0.89 21.58 11.32
N ALA A 356 -1.08 20.90 12.46
CA ALA A 356 -1.90 21.44 13.56
C ALA A 356 -1.29 22.71 14.18
N TYR A 357 0.03 22.76 14.41
CA TYR A 357 0.70 23.99 14.92
C TYR A 357 0.58 25.18 13.97
N ARG A 358 0.43 24.95 12.67
CA ARG A 358 0.15 26.04 11.69
C ARG A 358 -1.30 26.52 11.71
N GLY A 359 -2.17 25.93 12.55
CA GLY A 359 -3.57 26.25 12.63
C GLY A 359 -4.45 25.53 11.61
N VAL A 360 -3.94 24.47 10.96
CA VAL A 360 -4.74 23.60 10.10
C VAL A 360 -5.62 22.71 10.99
N GLU A 361 -6.94 22.68 10.73
CA GLU A 361 -7.84 21.74 11.41
C GLU A 361 -7.46 20.31 11.00
N THR A 362 -6.75 19.63 11.90
CA THR A 362 -6.13 18.33 11.60
C THR A 362 -6.85 17.23 12.37
N THR A 363 -7.51 16.32 11.63
CA THR A 363 -8.28 15.20 12.18
C THR A 363 -7.74 13.87 11.65
N ILE A 364 -7.59 12.89 12.54
CA ILE A 364 -7.23 11.52 12.19
C ILE A 364 -8.16 10.51 12.85
N ILE A 365 -8.64 9.54 12.07
CA ILE A 365 -9.47 8.44 12.58
C ILE A 365 -8.72 7.12 12.50
N PHE A 366 -8.68 6.41 13.62
CA PHE A 366 -8.18 5.05 13.77
C PHE A 366 -9.32 4.08 14.08
N PRO A 367 -9.19 2.77 13.86
CA PRO A 367 -10.14 1.80 14.40
C PRO A 367 -9.96 1.67 15.92
N ALA A 368 -11.05 1.69 16.69
CA ALA A 368 -11.05 1.45 18.12
C ALA A 368 -10.51 0.06 18.49
N ARG A 369 -10.80 -0.93 17.63
CA ARG A 369 -10.27 -2.31 17.72
C ARG A 369 -9.50 -2.63 16.46
N ASN A 370 -8.19 -2.83 16.59
CA ASN A 370 -7.31 -3.16 15.48
C ASN A 370 -7.08 -4.68 15.40
N ASP A 371 -6.99 -5.20 14.20
CA ASP A 371 -6.71 -6.63 13.92
C ASP A 371 -5.26 -7.03 14.20
N SER A 372 -4.39 -6.04 14.48
CA SER A 372 -3.02 -6.18 14.97
C SER A 372 -2.86 -5.43 16.30
N PHE A 373 -2.84 -6.16 17.41
CA PHE A 373 -2.64 -5.57 18.74
C PHE A 373 -1.27 -4.87 18.89
N ILE A 374 -0.27 -5.33 18.13
CA ILE A 374 1.07 -4.74 18.10
C ILE A 374 1.00 -3.36 17.43
N VAL A 375 0.40 -3.27 16.25
CA VAL A 375 0.25 -2.00 15.54
C VAL A 375 -0.62 -1.03 16.35
N GLN A 376 -1.69 -1.50 16.98
CA GLN A 376 -2.52 -0.67 17.85
C GLN A 376 -1.72 -0.08 19.04
N ALA A 377 -0.89 -0.91 19.68
CA ALA A 377 -0.05 -0.45 20.79
C ALA A 377 0.98 0.59 20.29
N ALA A 378 1.64 0.32 19.15
CA ALA A 378 2.57 1.26 18.54
C ALA A 378 1.87 2.59 18.18
N SER A 379 0.71 2.55 17.52
CA SER A 379 -0.06 3.76 17.15
C SER A 379 -0.37 4.62 18.37
N ARG A 380 -0.79 4.01 19.46
CA ARG A 380 -1.17 4.72 20.69
C ARG A 380 0.00 5.39 21.41
N SER A 381 1.25 5.03 21.14
CA SER A 381 2.42 5.71 21.70
C SER A 381 2.58 7.14 21.17
N TYR A 382 2.05 7.43 19.99
CA TYR A 382 2.12 8.75 19.36
C TYR A 382 0.98 9.69 19.76
N TYR A 383 -0.08 9.20 20.43
CA TYR A 383 -1.28 9.99 20.73
C TYR A 383 -0.99 11.22 21.57
N ALA A 384 -0.13 11.10 22.58
CA ALA A 384 0.19 12.22 23.46
C ALA A 384 0.78 13.42 22.70
N ASP A 385 1.71 13.16 21.79
CA ASP A 385 2.37 14.19 20.99
C ASP A 385 1.42 14.81 19.95
N LEU A 386 0.58 13.99 19.31
CA LEU A 386 -0.43 14.46 18.35
C LEU A 386 -1.46 15.36 19.04
N LEU A 387 -1.99 14.94 20.19
CA LEU A 387 -2.95 15.72 20.97
C LEU A 387 -2.33 17.01 21.50
N ALA A 388 -1.08 16.98 21.96
CA ALA A 388 -0.35 18.17 22.40
C ALA A 388 -0.13 19.19 21.28
N ALA A 389 -0.01 18.72 20.02
CA ALA A 389 0.08 19.56 18.85
C ALA A 389 -1.28 20.17 18.40
N GLY A 390 -2.39 19.65 18.91
CA GLY A 390 -3.75 20.07 18.54
C GLY A 390 -4.40 19.19 17.46
N VAL A 391 -3.82 18.03 17.15
CA VAL A 391 -4.44 17.05 16.25
C VAL A 391 -5.62 16.40 16.98
N ARG A 392 -6.79 16.37 16.34
CA ARG A 392 -7.96 15.65 16.85
C ARG A 392 -7.88 14.18 16.48
N ILE A 393 -7.97 13.31 17.47
CA ILE A 393 -7.91 11.86 17.30
C ILE A 393 -9.27 11.25 17.59
N PHE A 394 -9.72 10.38 16.69
CA PHE A 394 -10.95 9.63 16.86
C PHE A 394 -10.69 8.13 16.72
N GLU A 395 -11.37 7.32 17.54
CA GLU A 395 -11.35 5.86 17.45
C GLU A 395 -12.73 5.36 17.00
N PHE A 396 -12.79 4.80 15.77
CA PHE A 396 -14.02 4.29 15.13
C PHE A 396 -14.48 2.98 15.74
N GLU A 397 -15.76 2.88 16.09
CA GLU A 397 -16.36 1.74 16.81
C GLU A 397 -17.17 0.80 15.92
N GLY A 398 -17.51 1.19 14.70
CA GLY A 398 -18.36 0.44 13.76
C GLY A 398 -17.72 -0.78 13.10
N GLY A 399 -16.62 -1.29 13.64
CA GLY A 399 -15.85 -2.41 13.09
C GLY A 399 -14.38 -2.04 12.88
N LEU A 400 -13.70 -2.68 11.93
CA LEU A 400 -12.34 -2.30 11.55
C LEU A 400 -12.42 -1.24 10.44
N LEU A 401 -12.18 0.04 10.78
CA LEU A 401 -11.99 1.07 9.76
C LEU A 401 -10.70 0.77 8.99
N HIS A 402 -10.87 0.24 7.78
CA HIS A 402 -9.74 -0.18 6.94
C HIS A 402 -9.48 0.81 5.79
N THR A 403 -10.28 1.86 5.68
CA THR A 403 -10.11 2.95 4.70
C THR A 403 -8.75 3.63 4.87
N LYS A 404 -8.09 3.93 3.75
CA LYS A 404 -6.85 4.71 3.68
C LYS A 404 -7.09 5.89 2.76
N SER A 405 -7.36 7.03 3.36
CA SER A 405 -7.60 8.28 2.64
C SER A 405 -7.03 9.47 3.38
N LEU A 406 -6.61 10.46 2.61
CA LEU A 406 -6.23 11.77 3.08
C LEU A 406 -6.92 12.80 2.19
N THR A 407 -7.67 13.71 2.81
CA THR A 407 -8.26 14.86 2.13
C THR A 407 -7.67 16.14 2.70
N LEU A 408 -7.46 17.13 1.86
CA LEU A 408 -7.01 18.44 2.30
C LEU A 408 -7.79 19.55 1.59
N ASP A 409 -8.16 20.56 2.37
CA ASP A 409 -8.81 21.81 1.95
C ASP A 409 -10.06 21.61 1.06
N GLY A 410 -10.70 20.43 1.12
CA GLY A 410 -11.89 20.10 0.33
C GLY A 410 -11.65 19.98 -1.18
N GLU A 411 -10.40 19.93 -1.65
CA GLU A 411 -10.06 19.97 -3.08
C GLU A 411 -9.19 18.80 -3.53
N ILE A 412 -8.30 18.32 -2.66
CA ILE A 412 -7.35 17.25 -2.96
C ILE A 412 -7.69 16.00 -2.15
N THR A 413 -7.62 14.86 -2.81
CA THR A 413 -7.72 13.55 -2.16
C THR A 413 -6.60 12.63 -2.60
N LEU A 414 -5.99 11.96 -1.64
CA LEU A 414 -5.18 10.75 -1.85
C LEU A 414 -5.95 9.56 -1.29
N ILE A 415 -6.18 8.56 -2.13
CA ILE A 415 -6.84 7.30 -1.73
C ILE A 415 -6.10 6.11 -2.32
N GLY A 416 -6.03 5.00 -1.59
CA GLY A 416 -5.38 3.81 -2.12
C GLY A 416 -5.16 2.70 -1.11
N SER A 417 -4.08 1.95 -1.31
CA SER A 417 -3.75 0.78 -0.52
C SER A 417 -2.75 1.05 0.61
N ALA A 418 -2.02 2.18 0.57
CA ALA A 418 -0.94 2.47 1.51
C ALA A 418 -1.45 2.87 2.89
N ASN A 419 -1.00 2.17 3.93
CA ASN A 419 -1.16 2.60 5.32
C ASN A 419 -0.07 3.62 5.69
N MET A 420 -0.24 4.30 6.82
CA MET A 420 0.78 5.14 7.42
C MET A 420 1.66 4.32 8.36
N ASP A 421 2.31 3.28 7.83
CA ASP A 421 3.18 2.38 8.58
C ASP A 421 4.45 1.99 7.80
N ARG A 422 5.47 1.53 8.51
CA ARG A 422 6.77 1.15 7.94
C ARG A 422 6.67 0.03 6.90
N ARG A 423 5.69 -0.88 7.01
CA ARG A 423 5.52 -1.95 6.02
C ARG A 423 5.05 -1.40 4.68
N SER A 424 4.10 -0.48 4.68
CA SER A 424 3.63 0.19 3.47
C SER A 424 4.72 1.04 2.84
N PHE A 425 5.64 1.59 3.66
CA PHE A 425 6.72 2.45 3.15
C PHE A 425 7.87 1.65 2.53
N ASP A 426 8.29 0.57 3.17
CA ASP A 426 9.55 -0.12 2.86
C ASP A 426 9.38 -1.47 2.18
N LEU A 427 8.24 -2.16 2.40
CA LEU A 427 8.12 -3.59 2.12
C LEU A 427 7.00 -3.95 1.14
N ASN A 428 5.92 -3.21 1.14
CA ASN A 428 4.77 -3.50 0.30
C ASN A 428 4.88 -2.79 -1.05
N TYR A 429 4.39 -3.45 -2.10
CA TYR A 429 3.99 -2.74 -3.31
C TYR A 429 2.60 -2.17 -3.09
N GLU A 430 2.46 -0.85 -3.20
CA GLU A 430 1.22 -0.12 -2.99
C GLU A 430 0.79 0.61 -4.27
N ASN A 431 -0.50 0.94 -4.38
CA ASN A 431 -0.98 1.89 -5.37
C ASN A 431 -1.98 2.85 -4.74
N ASN A 432 -1.84 4.11 -5.08
CA ASN A 432 -2.72 5.18 -4.65
C ASN A 432 -3.04 6.06 -5.85
N ILE A 433 -4.16 6.77 -5.78
CA ILE A 433 -4.48 7.84 -6.73
C ILE A 433 -4.59 9.15 -5.96
N LEU A 434 -3.83 10.13 -6.42
CA LEU A 434 -3.93 11.53 -6.05
C LEU A 434 -4.79 12.24 -7.09
N PHE A 435 -5.81 12.97 -6.67
CA PHE A 435 -6.63 13.76 -7.58
C PHE A 435 -7.01 15.12 -7.02
N CYS A 436 -7.30 16.04 -7.93
CA CYS A 436 -7.76 17.41 -7.65
C CYS A 436 -9.16 17.58 -8.22
N ASP A 437 -10.17 17.42 -7.36
CA ASP A 437 -11.59 17.61 -7.71
C ASP A 437 -12.42 17.85 -6.45
N SER A 438 -13.04 19.01 -6.36
CA SER A 438 -13.81 19.40 -5.16
C SER A 438 -15.08 18.57 -4.98
N ALA A 439 -15.73 18.14 -6.07
CA ALA A 439 -16.98 17.39 -5.99
C ALA A 439 -16.74 15.95 -5.45
N LEU A 440 -15.75 15.25 -6.00
CA LEU A 440 -15.40 13.91 -5.56
C LEU A 440 -14.72 13.94 -4.18
N THR A 441 -13.91 14.97 -3.88
CA THR A 441 -13.35 15.17 -2.54
C THR A 441 -14.46 15.41 -1.52
N ALA A 442 -15.52 16.16 -1.87
CA ALA A 442 -16.68 16.33 -0.99
C ALA A 442 -17.43 15.01 -0.72
N GLU A 443 -17.46 14.06 -1.68
CA GLU A 443 -17.99 12.71 -1.42
C GLU A 443 -17.14 11.97 -0.37
N MET A 444 -15.82 12.05 -0.49
CA MET A 444 -14.91 11.45 0.48
C MET A 444 -15.04 12.10 1.86
N CYS A 445 -15.11 13.43 1.94
CA CYS A 445 -15.34 14.16 3.20
C CYS A 445 -16.66 13.75 3.85
N ARG A 446 -17.76 13.58 3.10
CA ARG A 446 -19.02 13.07 3.66
C ARG A 446 -18.86 11.66 4.26
N SER A 447 -18.12 10.79 3.61
CA SER A 447 -17.81 9.46 4.14
C SER A 447 -16.98 9.53 5.43
N GLN A 448 -15.97 10.40 5.47
CA GLN A 448 -15.15 10.65 6.66
C GLN A 448 -15.99 11.21 7.82
N GLN A 449 -16.93 12.12 7.56
CA GLN A 449 -17.87 12.61 8.56
C GLN A 449 -18.82 11.50 9.08
N ALA A 450 -19.24 10.57 8.22
CA ALA A 450 -20.02 9.41 8.66
C ALA A 450 -19.21 8.45 9.54
N TYR A 451 -17.90 8.36 9.33
CA TYR A 451 -16.99 7.63 10.24
C TYR A 451 -16.86 8.34 11.59
N LEU A 452 -16.72 9.67 11.59
CA LEU A 452 -16.69 10.47 12.83
C LEU A 452 -17.95 10.26 13.68
N ALA A 453 -19.12 10.22 13.05
CA ALA A 453 -20.39 10.02 13.75
C ALA A 453 -20.49 8.66 14.48
N GLN A 454 -19.62 7.70 14.12
CA GLN A 454 -19.51 6.38 14.73
C GLN A 454 -18.20 6.21 15.52
N SER A 455 -17.56 7.29 15.87
CA SER A 455 -16.28 7.30 16.59
C SER A 455 -16.40 8.04 17.91
N HIS A 456 -15.55 7.69 18.86
CA HIS A 456 -15.35 8.52 20.05
C HIS A 456 -14.07 9.32 19.92
N GLU A 457 -14.09 10.56 20.42
CA GLU A 457 -12.92 11.42 20.45
C GLU A 457 -11.99 11.01 21.61
N VAL A 458 -10.71 10.89 21.30
CA VAL A 458 -9.67 10.61 22.31
C VAL A 458 -9.11 11.95 22.78
N THR A 459 -9.21 12.22 24.08
CA THR A 459 -8.71 13.48 24.66
C THR A 459 -7.35 13.31 25.34
N ALA A 460 -6.65 14.42 25.56
CA ALA A 460 -5.38 14.43 26.27
C ALA A 460 -5.53 13.91 27.71
N GLU A 461 -6.66 14.21 28.37
CA GLU A 461 -6.98 13.75 29.73
C GLU A 461 -7.13 12.22 29.77
N MET A 462 -7.79 11.62 28.78
CA MET A 462 -7.93 10.17 28.68
C MET A 462 -6.56 9.50 28.54
N VAL A 463 -5.68 10.05 27.70
CA VAL A 463 -4.33 9.51 27.48
C VAL A 463 -3.45 9.69 28.74
N ALA A 464 -3.56 10.81 29.44
CA ALA A 464 -2.85 11.07 30.69
C ALA A 464 -3.23 10.09 31.82
N GLN A 465 -4.48 9.62 31.82
CA GLN A 465 -5.00 8.64 32.79
C GLN A 465 -4.60 7.19 32.47
N TRP A 466 -3.95 6.92 31.36
CA TRP A 466 -3.52 5.55 31.06
C TRP A 466 -2.52 5.04 32.11
N PRO A 467 -2.73 3.80 32.63
CA PRO A 467 -1.79 3.19 33.56
C PRO A 467 -0.37 3.16 33.02
N ILE A 468 0.62 3.31 33.88
CA ILE A 468 2.04 3.29 33.52
C ILE A 468 2.43 1.99 32.76
N THR A 469 1.81 0.86 33.13
CA THR A 469 2.02 -0.43 32.43
C THR A 469 1.57 -0.38 30.97
N ARG A 470 0.43 0.28 30.67
CA ARG A 470 -0.04 0.48 29.29
C ARG A 470 0.90 1.39 28.51
N ARG A 471 1.36 2.49 29.13
CA ARG A 471 2.30 3.43 28.49
C ARG A 471 3.64 2.76 28.21
N LEU A 472 4.19 2.00 29.17
CA LEU A 472 5.41 1.21 28.98
C LEU A 472 5.26 0.20 27.86
N TRP A 473 4.13 -0.50 27.79
CA TRP A 473 3.85 -1.47 26.73
C TRP A 473 3.79 -0.79 25.35
N ASN A 474 3.01 0.28 25.21
CA ASN A 474 2.86 1.00 23.96
C ASN A 474 4.22 1.51 23.44
N ASN A 475 5.02 2.13 24.32
CA ASN A 475 6.32 2.68 23.97
C ASN A 475 7.35 1.58 23.66
N ALA A 476 7.33 0.47 24.41
CA ALA A 476 8.21 -0.66 24.12
C ALA A 476 7.90 -1.30 22.76
N ILE A 477 6.62 -1.42 22.41
CA ILE A 477 6.22 -1.91 21.08
C ILE A 477 6.58 -0.90 19.97
N ALA A 478 6.44 0.39 20.21
CA ALA A 478 6.82 1.42 19.22
C ALA A 478 8.32 1.38 18.88
N MET A 479 9.19 0.97 19.83
CA MET A 479 10.62 0.75 19.55
C MET A 479 10.87 -0.35 18.52
N LEU A 480 9.90 -1.25 18.31
CA LEU A 480 9.95 -2.26 17.25
C LEU A 480 9.49 -1.72 15.89
N GLY A 481 9.07 -0.45 15.81
CA GLY A 481 8.61 0.20 14.59
C GLY A 481 9.48 -0.06 13.35
N PRO A 482 10.84 0.00 13.44
CA PRO A 482 11.70 -0.30 12.30
C PRO A 482 11.64 -1.75 11.81
N VAL A 483 10.99 -2.64 12.55
CA VAL A 483 10.81 -4.07 12.22
C VAL A 483 9.35 -4.38 11.91
N LEU A 484 8.42 -3.53 12.36
CA LEU A 484 6.99 -3.59 12.09
C LEU A 484 6.65 -2.95 10.75
#